data_55d7cd45e3e5f3c3b2737769380b3c21
#
_entry.id   55d7cd45e3e5f3c3b2737769380b3c21
#
_cell.length_a   1.000
_cell.length_b   1.000
_cell.length_c   1.000
_cell.angle_alpha   90.00
_cell.angle_beta   90.00
_cell.angle_gamma   90.00
#
_symmetry.space_group_name_H-M   'P 1'
#
loop_
_entity.id
_entity.type
_entity.pdbx_description
1 polymer ?
#
loop_
_entity_poly.entity_id
_entity_poly.type
_entity_poly.pdbx_seq_one_letter_code
_entity_poly.pdbx_strand_id
1 'polypeptide(L)'
;MTFALNMLRYRAPPASLFVGGIAGAWLDSFDRTTLSQDSAGATPVTATGQPVGRISDKSGNSNHAIQAVAAARPSYIVANGLSRIRWDGVDDRLSVTVPVGGFTGTMVLGTDQGTASYGVTIPAGAYDIGGRGGLYFPGNAIVGQVIRNGALSAQEAAATEAYFVENGATAGYGSVTSFTNFWRNWSELTSFPLIDTSAGTNFINAWFDCTSLTSFPLIDTSAGTNFINAWRGCSGFTTFPLIDTSAGTNFSAAWFSCPSLTSFPLIDTSAGTNFSFAWFSCRSLTTIPAGLFDSVQGGNFTNAFASTALTQTSIDNILVSLVASGIAAGTRVFDQSGGSAPSSTGEAAITTLRSRGWTVTVTGGY
;
A
#
# COMPACT_ATOMS: atom_id res chain seq x y z
N MET A 1 -4.75 -26.08 36.35
CA MET A 1 -4.68 -25.67 34.92
C MET A 1 -4.40 -24.15 34.72
N THR A 2 -4.11 -23.40 35.76
CA THR A 2 -3.93 -21.93 35.73
C THR A 2 -2.44 -21.50 35.71
N PHE A 3 -1.51 -22.44 35.81
CA PHE A 3 -0.06 -22.15 35.84
C PHE A 3 0.60 -22.12 34.45
N ALA A 4 -0.03 -22.69 33.43
CA ALA A 4 0.55 -22.73 32.08
C ALA A 4 0.30 -21.44 31.25
N LEU A 5 -0.69 -20.62 31.61
CA LEU A 5 -0.99 -19.37 30.89
C LEU A 5 -0.05 -18.21 31.25
N ASN A 6 0.66 -18.27 32.37
CA ASN A 6 1.57 -17.19 32.80
C ASN A 6 3.01 -17.34 32.28
N MET A 7 3.39 -18.48 31.72
CA MET A 7 4.71 -18.66 31.10
C MET A 7 4.83 -18.20 29.67
N LEU A 8 3.71 -17.90 28.98
CA LEU A 8 3.70 -17.34 27.63
C LEU A 8 3.87 -15.81 27.60
N ARG A 9 3.80 -15.13 28.74
CA ARG A 9 3.92 -13.66 28.85
C ARG A 9 5.35 -13.11 28.83
N TYR A 10 6.37 -13.96 28.71
CA TYR A 10 7.78 -13.54 28.57
C TYR A 10 8.37 -14.10 27.28
N ARG A 11 7.78 -13.78 26.10
CA ARG A 11 8.56 -13.84 24.88
C ARG A 11 9.53 -12.67 24.92
N ALA A 12 10.81 -12.97 24.66
CA ALA A 12 11.88 -12.00 24.73
C ALA A 12 11.51 -10.71 23.99
N PRO A 13 11.69 -9.55 24.60
CA PRO A 13 11.43 -8.28 23.95
C PRO A 13 12.31 -8.15 22.69
N PRO A 14 11.89 -7.33 21.69
CA PRO A 14 12.66 -7.10 20.48
C PRO A 14 14.11 -6.62 20.65
N ALA A 15 14.55 -6.31 21.87
CA ALA A 15 15.93 -5.94 22.19
C ALA A 15 16.96 -6.93 21.66
N SER A 16 16.62 -8.23 21.58
CA SER A 16 17.49 -9.26 21.00
C SER A 16 17.78 -9.03 19.50
N LEU A 17 16.93 -8.27 18.82
CA LEU A 17 17.05 -7.96 17.39
C LEU A 17 18.19 -7.00 17.06
N PHE A 18 18.70 -6.27 18.06
CA PHE A 18 19.73 -5.24 17.93
C PHE A 18 21.07 -5.64 18.55
N VAL A 19 21.24 -6.90 18.90
CA VAL A 19 22.50 -7.42 19.45
C VAL A 19 23.62 -7.22 18.44
N GLY A 20 24.79 -6.73 18.90
CA GLY A 20 25.96 -6.47 18.06
C GLY A 20 25.91 -5.11 17.34
N GLY A 21 25.05 -4.18 17.74
CA GLY A 21 25.01 -2.82 17.19
C GLY A 21 24.34 -2.72 15.82
N ILE A 22 23.44 -3.64 15.50
CA ILE A 22 22.63 -3.57 14.27
C ILE A 22 21.83 -2.26 14.26
N ALA A 23 21.96 -1.48 13.19
CA ALA A 23 21.27 -0.21 13.04
C ALA A 23 19.72 -0.40 12.98
N GLY A 24 18.99 0.51 13.60
CA GLY A 24 17.53 0.51 13.62
C GLY A 24 16.97 1.23 14.85
N ALA A 25 15.67 1.10 15.05
CA ALA A 25 14.94 1.66 16.20
C ALA A 25 13.87 0.68 16.69
N TRP A 26 13.62 0.69 17.99
CA TRP A 26 12.47 0.07 18.61
C TRP A 26 11.67 1.13 19.37
N LEU A 27 10.54 1.51 18.81
CA LEU A 27 9.64 2.53 19.33
C LEU A 27 8.41 1.84 19.91
N ASP A 28 8.27 1.90 21.21
CA ASP A 28 7.27 1.17 21.98
C ASP A 28 6.31 2.16 22.64
N SER A 29 5.19 2.45 21.97
CA SER A 29 4.17 3.36 22.48
C SER A 29 3.26 2.74 23.56
N PHE A 30 3.33 1.44 23.73
CA PHE A 30 2.68 0.73 24.84
C PHE A 30 3.41 0.97 26.16
N ASP A 31 4.73 1.04 26.13
CA ASP A 31 5.55 1.34 27.32
C ASP A 31 5.56 2.84 27.59
N ARG A 32 4.63 3.31 28.42
CA ARG A 32 4.50 4.72 28.77
C ARG A 32 5.78 5.34 29.33
N THR A 33 6.70 4.54 29.90
CA THR A 33 7.98 5.06 30.42
C THR A 33 8.89 5.57 29.31
N THR A 34 8.63 5.19 28.05
CA THR A 34 9.37 5.69 26.88
C THR A 34 8.82 7.00 26.33
N LEU A 35 7.63 7.46 26.80
CA LEU A 35 6.89 8.58 26.25
C LEU A 35 7.12 9.86 27.03
N SER A 36 7.40 10.95 26.30
CA SER A 36 7.51 12.30 26.87
C SER A 36 6.66 13.28 26.07
N GLN A 37 6.13 14.31 26.76
CA GLN A 37 5.29 15.35 26.16
C GLN A 37 6.09 16.32 25.30
N ASP A 38 7.39 16.46 25.57
CA ASP A 38 8.33 17.32 24.86
C ASP A 38 9.37 16.52 24.08
N SER A 39 10.00 17.14 23.09
CA SER A 39 11.02 16.49 22.24
C SER A 39 12.35 16.21 22.98
N ALA A 40 12.62 16.89 24.09
CA ALA A 40 13.82 16.69 24.89
C ALA A 40 13.72 15.44 25.79
N GLY A 41 12.51 14.97 26.09
CA GLY A 41 12.29 13.83 26.95
C GLY A 41 12.20 14.19 28.44
N ALA A 42 12.00 15.47 28.78
CA ALA A 42 12.02 15.95 30.14
C ALA A 42 10.69 15.79 30.90
N THR A 43 9.57 15.87 30.17
CA THR A 43 8.22 15.85 30.76
C THR A 43 7.53 14.51 30.43
N PRO A 44 7.38 13.58 31.38
CA PRO A 44 6.74 12.30 31.12
C PRO A 44 5.27 12.43 30.71
N VAL A 45 4.81 11.52 29.84
CA VAL A 45 3.37 11.31 29.58
C VAL A 45 2.77 10.52 30.74
N THR A 46 1.76 11.08 31.41
CA THR A 46 1.14 10.49 32.61
C THR A 46 -0.33 10.19 32.48
N ALA A 47 -1.03 10.84 31.53
CA ALA A 47 -2.49 10.74 31.35
C ALA A 47 -2.91 10.74 29.88
N THR A 48 -4.05 10.13 29.60
CA THR A 48 -4.74 10.20 28.30
C THR A 48 -5.00 11.65 27.88
N GLY A 49 -4.83 11.93 26.59
CA GLY A 49 -5.01 13.25 25.97
C GLY A 49 -3.76 14.12 25.99
N GLN A 50 -2.69 13.70 26.69
CA GLN A 50 -1.44 14.43 26.67
C GLN A 50 -0.71 14.27 25.32
N PRO A 51 -0.02 15.32 24.86
CA PRO A 51 0.76 15.25 23.63
C PRO A 51 1.98 14.34 23.80
N VAL A 52 2.41 13.72 22.69
CA VAL A 52 3.64 12.94 22.63
C VAL A 52 4.65 13.68 21.76
N GLY A 53 5.65 14.26 22.37
CA GLY A 53 6.76 14.94 21.71
C GLY A 53 7.99 14.03 21.51
N ARG A 54 8.04 12.87 22.20
CA ARG A 54 9.13 11.89 22.06
C ARG A 54 8.67 10.48 22.42
N ILE A 55 9.14 9.51 21.62
CA ILE A 55 9.20 8.10 21.98
C ILE A 55 10.67 7.73 22.08
N SER A 56 11.11 7.29 23.27
CA SER A 56 12.49 6.86 23.47
C SER A 56 12.72 5.50 22.82
N ASP A 57 13.79 5.40 22.04
CA ASP A 57 14.22 4.17 21.38
C ASP A 57 14.74 3.16 22.40
N LYS A 58 14.22 1.94 22.38
CA LYS A 58 14.61 0.82 23.23
C LYS A 58 15.66 -0.08 22.57
N SER A 59 16.03 0.16 21.31
CA SER A 59 17.04 -0.66 20.60
C SER A 59 18.46 -0.49 21.13
N GLY A 60 18.72 0.61 21.85
CA GLY A 60 20.05 1.01 22.26
C GLY A 60 20.79 1.92 21.27
N ASN A 61 20.21 2.17 20.08
CA ASN A 61 20.82 2.99 19.05
C ASN A 61 20.55 4.50 19.22
N SER A 62 19.74 4.89 20.22
CA SER A 62 19.33 6.27 20.49
C SER A 62 18.59 6.96 19.33
N ASN A 63 17.94 6.19 18.46
CA ASN A 63 17.13 6.69 17.33
C ASN A 63 15.71 7.03 17.80
N HIS A 64 15.61 7.99 18.71
CA HIS A 64 14.31 8.41 19.27
C HIS A 64 13.41 9.04 18.22
N ALA A 65 12.10 8.77 18.30
CA ALA A 65 11.11 9.50 17.51
C ALA A 65 10.75 10.81 18.23
N ILE A 66 10.88 11.97 17.56
CA ILE A 66 10.68 13.27 18.18
C ILE A 66 9.80 14.20 17.34
N GLN A 67 9.08 15.13 18.02
CA GLN A 67 8.36 16.24 17.41
C GLN A 67 8.58 17.52 18.23
N ALA A 68 9.33 18.45 17.64
CA ALA A 68 9.64 19.73 18.28
C ALA A 68 8.41 20.69 18.27
N VAL A 69 7.62 20.69 17.20
CA VAL A 69 6.45 21.57 17.04
C VAL A 69 5.29 21.02 17.86
N ALA A 70 4.86 21.77 18.88
CA ALA A 70 3.85 21.31 19.83
C ALA A 70 2.49 21.03 19.17
N ALA A 71 2.08 21.81 18.16
CA ALA A 71 0.81 21.64 17.46
C ALA A 71 0.75 20.38 16.59
N ALA A 72 1.91 19.83 16.18
CA ALA A 72 2.02 18.63 15.33
C ALA A 72 2.40 17.38 16.16
N ARG A 73 2.13 17.38 17.46
CA ARG A 73 2.37 16.22 18.34
C ARG A 73 1.13 15.36 18.42
N PRO A 74 1.25 14.05 18.12
CA PRO A 74 0.16 13.12 18.35
C PRO A 74 -0.20 13.03 19.82
N SER A 75 -1.35 12.51 20.13
CA SER A 75 -1.86 12.37 21.49
C SER A 75 -1.71 10.96 22.04
N TYR A 76 -1.35 10.84 23.31
CA TYR A 76 -1.43 9.58 24.03
C TYR A 76 -2.86 9.25 24.39
N ILE A 77 -3.28 8.03 24.14
CA ILE A 77 -4.61 7.54 24.53
C ILE A 77 -4.52 6.20 25.25
N VAL A 78 -5.47 5.98 26.15
CA VAL A 78 -5.74 4.66 26.73
C VAL A 78 -7.17 4.28 26.34
N ALA A 79 -7.31 3.18 25.63
CA ALA A 79 -8.60 2.63 25.24
C ALA A 79 -8.64 1.15 25.60
N ASN A 80 -9.68 0.72 26.33
CA ASN A 80 -9.85 -0.65 26.83
C ASN A 80 -8.62 -1.16 27.64
N GLY A 81 -7.99 -0.27 28.42
CA GLY A 81 -6.81 -0.60 29.22
C GLY A 81 -5.49 -0.67 28.42
N LEU A 82 -5.49 -0.37 27.14
CA LEU A 82 -4.34 -0.44 26.25
C LEU A 82 -3.85 0.95 25.87
N SER A 83 -2.53 1.13 25.95
CA SER A 83 -1.83 2.37 25.59
C SER A 83 -1.57 2.46 24.09
N ARG A 84 -1.78 3.64 23.52
CA ARG A 84 -1.60 3.90 22.07
C ARG A 84 -1.21 5.35 21.83
N ILE A 85 -0.62 5.61 20.67
CA ILE A 85 -0.43 6.98 20.13
C ILE A 85 -1.43 7.16 19.02
N ARG A 86 -2.23 8.23 19.12
CA ARG A 86 -3.27 8.61 18.15
C ARG A 86 -2.83 9.83 17.36
N TRP A 87 -2.97 9.75 16.04
CA TRP A 87 -2.71 10.79 15.06
C TRP A 87 -4.01 11.48 14.66
N ASP A 88 -3.98 12.78 14.42
CA ASP A 88 -5.16 13.54 13.99
C ASP A 88 -5.44 13.41 12.48
N GLY A 89 -4.47 12.89 11.72
CA GLY A 89 -4.59 12.72 10.26
C GLY A 89 -4.37 14.03 9.47
N VAL A 90 -3.96 15.12 10.15
CA VAL A 90 -3.74 16.43 9.53
C VAL A 90 -2.26 16.73 9.43
N ASP A 91 -1.55 16.90 10.56
CA ASP A 91 -0.13 17.27 10.61
C ASP A 91 0.64 16.59 11.75
N ASP A 92 -0.02 15.79 12.58
CA ASP A 92 0.63 14.99 13.62
C ASP A 92 1.70 14.08 13.04
N ARG A 93 2.93 14.18 13.55
CA ARG A 93 4.07 13.33 13.16
C ARG A 93 5.11 13.23 14.25
N LEU A 94 5.93 12.19 14.17
CA LEU A 94 7.18 12.04 14.93
C LEU A 94 8.28 11.72 13.93
N SER A 95 9.43 12.39 14.02
CA SER A 95 10.58 12.17 13.16
C SER A 95 11.62 11.30 13.85
N VAL A 96 12.09 10.25 13.17
CA VAL A 96 13.19 9.40 13.61
C VAL A 96 14.42 9.74 12.78
N THR A 97 15.54 10.03 13.44
CA THR A 97 16.82 10.23 12.76
C THR A 97 17.54 8.90 12.63
N VAL A 98 17.75 8.45 11.40
CA VAL A 98 18.50 7.24 11.08
C VAL A 98 19.97 7.61 10.86
N PRO A 99 20.94 6.80 11.35
CA PRO A 99 22.36 7.06 11.14
C PRO A 99 22.79 7.18 9.67
N VAL A 100 23.93 7.83 9.47
CA VAL A 100 24.54 8.10 8.15
C VAL A 100 24.57 6.86 7.27
N GLY A 101 24.03 6.96 6.06
CA GLY A 101 24.06 5.92 5.03
C GLY A 101 22.69 5.30 4.71
N GLY A 102 21.68 5.47 5.55
CA GLY A 102 20.41 4.77 5.38
C GLY A 102 20.58 3.24 5.50
N PHE A 103 19.52 2.48 5.31
CA PHE A 103 19.58 1.03 5.22
C PHE A 103 18.35 0.43 4.51
N THR A 104 18.54 -0.77 3.97
CA THR A 104 17.43 -1.63 3.52
C THR A 104 17.23 -2.75 4.52
N GLY A 105 16.01 -2.91 4.99
CA GLY A 105 15.73 -3.86 6.07
C GLY A 105 14.26 -4.18 6.23
N THR A 106 13.88 -4.58 7.45
CA THR A 106 12.50 -4.90 7.81
C THR A 106 11.95 -3.91 8.83
N MET A 107 10.71 -3.49 8.62
CA MET A 107 9.88 -2.79 9.59
C MET A 107 8.76 -3.73 10.04
N VAL A 108 8.60 -3.92 11.35
CA VAL A 108 7.42 -4.54 11.94
C VAL A 108 6.58 -3.46 12.58
N LEU A 109 5.32 -3.42 12.22
CA LEU A 109 4.38 -2.41 12.68
C LEU A 109 3.18 -3.07 13.37
N GLY A 110 2.84 -2.59 14.57
CA GLY A 110 1.63 -2.97 15.29
C GLY A 110 0.69 -1.78 15.44
N THR A 111 -0.54 -1.91 14.95
CA THR A 111 -1.58 -0.89 15.01
C THR A 111 -2.88 -1.44 15.58
N ASP A 112 -3.87 -0.59 15.79
CA ASP A 112 -5.22 -0.99 16.17
C ASP A 112 -6.02 -1.61 15.00
N GLN A 113 -5.49 -1.56 13.76
CA GLN A 113 -6.11 -2.16 12.59
C GLN A 113 -5.43 -3.45 12.14
N GLY A 114 -4.15 -3.64 12.45
CA GLY A 114 -3.42 -4.83 12.07
C GLY A 114 -1.94 -4.79 12.42
N THR A 115 -1.30 -5.95 12.27
CA THR A 115 0.12 -6.17 12.51
C THR A 115 0.74 -6.90 11.33
N ALA A 116 1.86 -6.42 10.81
CA ALA A 116 2.62 -7.07 9.76
C ALA A 116 4.08 -6.61 9.71
N SER A 117 4.89 -7.38 8.98
CA SER A 117 6.30 -7.10 8.70
C SER A 117 6.48 -6.69 7.25
N TYR A 118 7.13 -5.55 7.02
CA TYR A 118 7.31 -4.92 5.71
C TYR A 118 8.79 -4.82 5.36
N GLY A 119 9.16 -5.03 4.09
CA GLY A 119 10.45 -4.63 3.57
C GLY A 119 10.49 -3.13 3.30
N VAL A 120 11.54 -2.45 3.76
CA VAL A 120 11.68 -0.99 3.64
C VAL A 120 13.09 -0.60 3.27
N THR A 121 13.22 0.51 2.54
CA THR A 121 14.50 1.22 2.37
C THR A 121 14.39 2.57 3.04
N ILE A 122 15.09 2.74 4.14
CA ILE A 122 15.11 3.98 4.93
C ILE A 122 16.29 4.83 4.45
N PRO A 123 16.07 6.02 3.90
CA PRO A 123 17.16 6.91 3.50
C PRO A 123 17.91 7.45 4.71
N ALA A 124 19.14 7.92 4.50
CA ALA A 124 19.89 8.65 5.52
C ALA A 124 19.15 9.93 5.91
N GLY A 125 19.14 10.28 7.19
CA GLY A 125 18.52 11.48 7.71
C GLY A 125 17.26 11.19 8.53
N ALA A 126 16.36 12.17 8.62
CA ALA A 126 15.10 12.03 9.35
C ALA A 126 14.01 11.45 8.42
N TYR A 127 13.23 10.51 8.92
CA TYR A 127 11.97 10.10 8.30
C TYR A 127 10.83 10.29 9.31
N ASP A 128 9.66 10.63 8.78
CA ASP A 128 8.50 10.94 9.61
C ASP A 128 7.61 9.70 9.78
N ILE A 129 7.12 9.51 10.99
CA ILE A 129 6.10 8.52 11.37
C ILE A 129 4.81 9.30 11.56
N GLY A 130 3.76 8.96 10.82
CA GLY A 130 2.47 9.67 10.82
C GLY A 130 2.49 10.96 9.99
N GLY A 131 1.32 11.54 9.75
CA GLY A 131 1.16 12.80 9.01
C GLY A 131 1.09 12.68 7.48
N ARG A 132 0.85 13.82 6.79
CA ARG A 132 0.86 13.89 5.33
C ARG A 132 2.29 13.97 4.83
N GLY A 133 2.75 12.95 4.11
CA GLY A 133 4.08 12.89 3.49
C GLY A 133 5.10 12.01 4.22
N GLY A 134 4.74 11.43 5.36
CA GLY A 134 5.49 10.35 6.03
C GLY A 134 4.80 9.00 5.86
N LEU A 135 5.27 8.00 6.60
CA LEU A 135 4.61 6.69 6.65
C LEU A 135 3.16 6.86 7.10
N TYR A 136 2.21 6.69 6.18
CA TYR A 136 0.78 6.70 6.52
C TYR A 136 0.42 5.30 7.03
N PHE A 137 0.04 5.20 8.30
CA PHE A 137 -0.28 3.92 8.91
C PHE A 137 -1.78 3.62 8.84
N PRO A 138 -2.15 2.36 8.59
CA PRO A 138 -3.53 1.93 8.72
C PRO A 138 -4.00 2.10 10.18
N GLY A 139 -5.17 2.70 10.33
CA GLY A 139 -5.70 3.04 11.64
C GLY A 139 -5.19 4.37 12.19
N ASN A 140 -5.84 4.84 13.24
CA ASN A 140 -5.54 6.12 13.87
C ASN A 140 -4.62 5.99 15.09
N ALA A 141 -4.12 4.77 15.38
CA ALA A 141 -3.32 4.54 16.57
C ALA A 141 -2.23 3.47 16.34
N ILE A 142 -1.00 3.81 16.75
CA ILE A 142 0.15 2.90 16.75
C ILE A 142 0.35 2.34 18.16
N VAL A 143 0.56 1.03 18.25
CA VAL A 143 0.96 0.31 19.45
C VAL A 143 2.49 0.25 19.55
N GLY A 144 3.18 0.01 18.47
CA GLY A 144 4.63 -0.01 18.43
C GLY A 144 5.20 -0.23 17.03
N GLN A 145 6.50 0.02 16.90
CA GLN A 145 7.26 -0.12 15.67
C GLN A 145 8.68 -0.61 15.95
N VAL A 146 9.13 -1.59 15.18
CA VAL A 146 10.53 -2.02 15.09
C VAL A 146 11.02 -1.79 13.68
N ILE A 147 12.17 -1.14 13.52
CA ILE A 147 12.87 -0.97 12.25
C ILE A 147 14.27 -1.51 12.44
N ARG A 148 14.72 -2.38 11.56
CA ARG A 148 16.04 -3.02 11.64
C ARG A 148 16.71 -3.08 10.27
N ASN A 149 18.00 -2.75 10.23
CA ASN A 149 18.86 -2.99 9.07
C ASN A 149 18.99 -4.50 8.81
N GLY A 150 18.81 -4.89 7.55
CA GLY A 150 18.77 -6.29 7.14
C GLY A 150 17.40 -6.95 7.36
N ALA A 151 17.17 -8.04 6.63
CA ALA A 151 15.93 -8.80 6.76
C ALA A 151 15.82 -9.48 8.13
N LEU A 152 14.62 -9.50 8.69
CA LEU A 152 14.26 -10.40 9.80
C LEU A 152 14.05 -11.80 9.25
N SER A 153 14.44 -12.82 9.99
CA SER A 153 13.95 -14.17 9.77
C SER A 153 12.43 -14.24 10.01
N ALA A 154 11.75 -15.20 9.41
CA ALA A 154 10.32 -15.39 9.61
C ALA A 154 9.97 -15.57 11.10
N GLN A 155 10.86 -16.22 11.88
CA GLN A 155 10.68 -16.41 13.33
C GLN A 155 10.80 -15.11 14.11
N GLU A 156 11.78 -14.23 13.77
CA GLU A 156 11.95 -12.92 14.40
C GLU A 156 10.77 -12.00 14.09
N ALA A 157 10.33 -11.96 12.83
CA ALA A 157 9.16 -11.20 12.40
C ALA A 157 7.90 -11.63 13.15
N ALA A 158 7.58 -12.94 13.16
CA ALA A 158 6.42 -13.48 13.86
C ALA A 158 6.48 -13.24 15.38
N ALA A 159 7.66 -13.34 16.00
CA ALA A 159 7.82 -13.05 17.43
C ALA A 159 7.58 -11.57 17.76
N THR A 160 8.00 -10.65 16.88
CA THR A 160 7.81 -9.22 17.04
C THR A 160 6.35 -8.82 16.83
N GLU A 161 5.70 -9.39 15.82
CA GLU A 161 4.26 -9.21 15.59
C GLU A 161 3.43 -9.71 16.78
N ALA A 162 3.74 -10.91 17.29
CA ALA A 162 3.09 -11.47 18.48
C ALA A 162 3.28 -10.57 19.71
N TYR A 163 4.46 -9.98 19.88
CA TYR A 163 4.71 -9.02 20.96
C TYR A 163 3.77 -7.81 20.87
N PHE A 164 3.59 -7.22 19.67
CA PHE A 164 2.68 -6.09 19.51
C PHE A 164 1.21 -6.49 19.71
N VAL A 165 0.80 -7.67 19.27
CA VAL A 165 -0.57 -8.19 19.49
C VAL A 165 -0.84 -8.40 20.99
N GLU A 166 0.09 -8.97 21.74
CA GLU A 166 -0.02 -9.12 23.19
C GLU A 166 -0.14 -7.78 23.92
N ASN A 167 0.40 -6.71 23.33
CA ASN A 167 0.36 -5.34 23.84
C ASN A 167 -0.73 -4.48 23.19
N GLY A 168 -1.69 -5.10 22.51
CA GLY A 168 -2.93 -4.46 22.07
C GLY A 168 -3.03 -4.04 20.61
N ALA A 169 -2.09 -4.46 19.77
CA ALA A 169 -2.29 -4.40 18.33
C ALA A 169 -3.32 -5.46 17.89
N THR A 170 -4.00 -5.20 16.78
CA THR A 170 -4.87 -6.21 16.16
C THR A 170 -4.01 -7.26 15.44
N ALA A 171 -4.35 -8.53 15.59
CA ALA A 171 -3.68 -9.63 14.89
C ALA A 171 -4.10 -9.65 13.42
N GLY A 172 -3.18 -9.37 12.51
CA GLY A 172 -3.43 -9.40 11.07
C GLY A 172 -4.49 -8.37 10.62
N TYR A 173 -5.00 -8.55 9.40
CA TYR A 173 -5.96 -7.62 8.77
C TYR A 173 -7.28 -8.29 8.36
N GLY A 174 -7.51 -9.56 8.70
CA GLY A 174 -8.62 -10.38 8.20
C GLY A 174 -10.04 -9.89 8.53
N SER A 175 -10.21 -8.90 9.42
CA SER A 175 -11.50 -8.26 9.70
C SER A 175 -11.66 -6.88 9.06
N VAL A 176 -10.64 -6.39 8.36
CA VAL A 176 -10.64 -5.05 7.75
C VAL A 176 -11.38 -5.09 6.43
N THR A 177 -12.49 -4.37 6.32
CA THR A 177 -13.30 -4.30 5.10
C THR A 177 -12.92 -3.14 4.19
N SER A 178 -12.25 -2.11 4.70
CA SER A 178 -11.81 -0.96 3.91
C SER A 178 -10.34 -0.65 4.15
N PHE A 179 -9.55 -0.79 3.10
CA PHE A 179 -8.12 -0.46 3.07
C PHE A 179 -7.86 0.92 2.43
N THR A 180 -8.84 1.83 2.47
CA THR A 180 -8.72 3.17 1.89
C THR A 180 -7.55 3.93 2.50
N ASN A 181 -6.58 4.33 1.66
CA ASN A 181 -5.35 5.06 2.01
C ASN A 181 -4.40 4.32 2.99
N PHE A 182 -4.54 3.02 3.21
CA PHE A 182 -3.81 2.30 4.27
C PHE A 182 -2.29 2.44 4.16
N TRP A 183 -1.71 2.22 2.99
CA TRP A 183 -0.25 2.31 2.74
C TRP A 183 0.10 3.44 1.77
N ARG A 184 -0.80 4.43 1.65
CA ARG A 184 -0.64 5.57 0.74
C ARG A 184 0.63 6.36 1.04
N ASN A 185 1.36 6.74 -0.02
CA ASN A 185 2.58 7.56 0.05
C ASN A 185 3.74 6.90 0.81
N TRP A 186 3.71 5.58 0.98
CA TRP A 186 4.80 4.88 1.63
C TRP A 186 5.93 4.60 0.64
N SER A 187 6.73 5.64 0.36
CA SER A 187 7.83 5.61 -0.63
C SER A 187 8.97 4.67 -0.25
N GLU A 188 9.15 4.35 1.03
CA GLU A 188 10.19 3.47 1.56
C GLU A 188 9.81 1.98 1.50
N LEU A 189 8.55 1.67 1.20
CA LEU A 189 8.06 0.29 1.09
C LEU A 189 8.65 -0.38 -0.15
N THR A 190 9.51 -1.38 0.04
CA THR A 190 10.16 -2.11 -1.06
C THR A 190 9.53 -3.45 -1.35
N SER A 191 8.92 -4.07 -0.35
CA SER A 191 8.13 -5.29 -0.50
C SER A 191 6.89 -5.25 0.39
N PHE A 192 5.79 -5.78 -0.12
CA PHE A 192 4.54 -5.89 0.62
C PHE A 192 4.37 -7.32 1.13
N PRO A 193 3.96 -7.53 2.41
CA PRO A 193 3.79 -8.86 2.96
C PRO A 193 2.50 -9.54 2.45
N LEU A 194 2.49 -10.87 2.53
CA LEU A 194 1.27 -11.64 2.32
C LEU A 194 0.42 -11.54 3.60
N ILE A 195 -0.52 -10.60 3.61
CA ILE A 195 -1.48 -10.38 4.70
C ILE A 195 -2.87 -10.89 4.31
N ASP A 196 -3.70 -11.18 5.31
CA ASP A 196 -5.10 -11.53 5.10
C ASP A 196 -5.91 -10.27 4.77
N THR A 197 -6.37 -10.17 3.54
CA THR A 197 -7.23 -9.10 3.03
C THR A 197 -8.59 -9.60 2.57
N SER A 198 -8.95 -10.83 2.91
CA SER A 198 -10.14 -11.55 2.41
C SER A 198 -11.48 -10.84 2.67
N ALA A 199 -11.57 -10.06 3.78
CA ALA A 199 -12.75 -9.24 4.06
C ALA A 199 -12.75 -7.87 3.33
N GLY A 200 -11.68 -7.53 2.62
CA GLY A 200 -11.48 -6.24 1.99
C GLY A 200 -12.37 -6.01 0.77
N THR A 201 -13.28 -5.05 0.86
CA THR A 201 -14.14 -4.65 -0.27
C THR A 201 -13.69 -3.36 -0.93
N ASN A 202 -12.93 -2.51 -0.22
CA ASN A 202 -12.54 -1.18 -0.68
C ASN A 202 -11.02 -0.98 -0.55
N PHE A 203 -10.34 -0.79 -1.69
CA PHE A 203 -8.90 -0.58 -1.80
C PHE A 203 -8.54 0.79 -2.40
N ILE A 204 -9.42 1.81 -2.26
CA ILE A 204 -9.16 3.17 -2.78
C ILE A 204 -7.83 3.71 -2.24
N ASN A 205 -6.92 4.09 -3.14
CA ASN A 205 -5.58 4.62 -2.82
C ASN A 205 -4.76 3.73 -1.85
N ALA A 206 -5.04 2.43 -1.75
CA ALA A 206 -4.42 1.58 -0.72
C ALA A 206 -2.88 1.62 -0.79
N TRP A 207 -2.29 1.52 -1.96
CA TRP A 207 -0.84 1.59 -2.22
C TRP A 207 -0.45 2.77 -3.12
N PHE A 208 -1.26 3.85 -3.11
CA PHE A 208 -0.99 5.06 -3.90
C PHE A 208 0.40 5.64 -3.57
N ASP A 209 1.22 5.89 -4.60
CA ASP A 209 2.59 6.42 -4.50
C ASP A 209 3.55 5.61 -3.60
N CYS A 210 3.38 4.27 -3.52
CA CYS A 210 4.41 3.37 -3.00
C CYS A 210 5.53 3.19 -4.04
N THR A 211 6.34 4.24 -4.23
CA THR A 211 7.26 4.37 -5.38
C THR A 211 8.41 3.37 -5.41
N SER A 212 8.83 2.84 -4.25
CA SER A 212 9.90 1.82 -4.14
C SER A 212 9.39 0.39 -4.20
N LEU A 213 8.08 0.18 -4.26
CA LEU A 213 7.48 -1.17 -4.28
C LEU A 213 7.75 -1.84 -5.63
N THR A 214 8.60 -2.87 -5.63
CA THR A 214 9.06 -3.54 -6.87
C THR A 214 8.24 -4.76 -7.24
N SER A 215 7.56 -5.37 -6.27
CA SER A 215 6.70 -6.55 -6.44
C SER A 215 5.49 -6.48 -5.52
N PHE A 216 4.43 -7.17 -5.91
CA PHE A 216 3.21 -7.25 -5.13
C PHE A 216 2.83 -8.73 -4.91
N PRO A 217 2.48 -9.15 -3.68
CA PRO A 217 2.14 -10.54 -3.41
C PRO A 217 0.72 -10.90 -3.89
N LEU A 218 0.43 -12.20 -3.94
CA LEU A 218 -0.91 -12.72 -4.21
C LEU A 218 -1.78 -12.64 -2.93
N ILE A 219 -2.12 -11.43 -2.51
CA ILE A 219 -3.10 -11.24 -1.43
C ILE A 219 -4.51 -11.60 -1.91
N ASP A 220 -5.38 -11.94 -0.99
CA ASP A 220 -6.79 -12.21 -1.30
C ASP A 220 -7.53 -10.89 -1.54
N THR A 221 -7.94 -10.63 -2.76
CA THR A 221 -8.73 -9.48 -3.18
C THR A 221 -10.11 -9.87 -3.73
N SER A 222 -10.53 -11.12 -3.53
CA SER A 222 -11.75 -11.71 -4.13
C SER A 222 -13.03 -10.96 -3.75
N ALA A 223 -13.10 -10.35 -2.55
CA ALA A 223 -14.22 -9.51 -2.13
C ALA A 223 -14.09 -8.04 -2.59
N GLY A 224 -12.97 -7.67 -3.21
CA GLY A 224 -12.66 -6.28 -3.60
C GLY A 224 -13.52 -5.76 -4.74
N THR A 225 -14.31 -4.72 -4.48
CA THR A 225 -15.16 -4.10 -5.49
C THR A 225 -14.61 -2.78 -6.03
N ASN A 226 -13.78 -2.09 -5.24
CA ASN A 226 -13.33 -0.75 -5.57
C ASN A 226 -11.80 -0.63 -5.45
N PHE A 227 -11.14 -0.42 -6.60
CA PHE A 227 -9.68 -0.30 -6.75
C PHE A 227 -9.26 1.07 -7.29
N ILE A 228 -10.06 2.14 -7.10
CA ILE A 228 -9.70 3.50 -7.56
C ILE A 228 -8.32 3.88 -7.03
N ASN A 229 -7.39 4.24 -7.94
CA ASN A 229 -6.01 4.62 -7.62
C ASN A 229 -5.25 3.59 -6.74
N ALA A 230 -5.65 2.33 -6.65
CA ALA A 230 -5.11 1.38 -5.66
C ALA A 230 -3.58 1.30 -5.72
N TRP A 231 -2.98 1.18 -6.90
CA TRP A 231 -1.53 1.13 -7.15
C TRP A 231 -1.01 2.30 -7.97
N ARG A 232 -1.75 3.42 -8.00
CA ARG A 232 -1.33 4.62 -8.72
C ARG A 232 0.03 5.10 -8.24
N GLY A 233 0.95 5.40 -9.16
CA GLY A 233 2.27 5.94 -8.85
C GLY A 233 3.26 4.92 -8.29
N CYS A 234 2.94 3.61 -8.27
CA CYS A 234 3.89 2.56 -7.91
C CYS A 234 4.94 2.39 -9.01
N SER A 235 5.90 3.33 -9.07
CA SER A 235 6.88 3.43 -10.15
C SER A 235 7.91 2.30 -10.18
N GLY A 236 8.05 1.56 -9.08
CA GLY A 236 8.94 0.40 -8.97
C GLY A 236 8.43 -0.89 -9.62
N PHE A 237 7.12 -1.00 -9.92
CA PHE A 237 6.55 -2.21 -10.52
C PHE A 237 7.06 -2.43 -11.94
N THR A 238 7.62 -3.61 -12.19
CA THR A 238 7.95 -4.07 -13.55
C THR A 238 6.90 -5.03 -14.12
N THR A 239 6.23 -5.77 -13.23
CA THR A 239 5.12 -6.69 -13.52
C THR A 239 4.07 -6.57 -12.44
N PHE A 240 2.83 -6.94 -12.74
CA PHE A 240 1.73 -7.01 -11.79
C PHE A 240 1.32 -8.47 -11.58
N PRO A 241 0.98 -8.93 -10.36
CA PRO A 241 0.60 -10.31 -10.12
C PRO A 241 -0.84 -10.61 -10.58
N LEU A 242 -1.14 -11.89 -10.76
CA LEU A 242 -2.48 -12.38 -11.08
C LEU A 242 -3.31 -12.52 -9.80
N ILE A 243 -3.74 -11.38 -9.23
CA ILE A 243 -4.66 -11.36 -8.08
C ILE A 243 -6.11 -11.58 -8.52
N ASP A 244 -6.95 -12.03 -7.61
CA ASP A 244 -8.38 -12.18 -7.86
C ASP A 244 -9.08 -10.81 -7.86
N THR A 245 -9.64 -10.43 -8.98
CA THR A 245 -10.38 -9.17 -9.19
C THR A 245 -11.81 -9.40 -9.66
N SER A 246 -12.33 -10.62 -9.53
CA SER A 246 -13.61 -11.05 -10.08
C SER A 246 -14.82 -10.22 -9.60
N ALA A 247 -14.77 -9.69 -8.36
CA ALA A 247 -15.80 -8.77 -7.84
C ALA A 247 -15.54 -7.29 -8.19
N GLY A 248 -14.40 -6.96 -8.82
CA GLY A 248 -13.95 -5.60 -9.08
C GLY A 248 -14.81 -4.85 -10.09
N THR A 249 -15.47 -3.78 -9.65
CA THR A 249 -16.32 -2.96 -10.52
C THR A 249 -15.66 -1.68 -10.98
N ASN A 250 -14.74 -1.11 -10.17
CA ASN A 250 -14.14 0.19 -10.46
C ASN A 250 -12.61 0.14 -10.34
N PHE A 251 -11.95 0.26 -11.49
CA PHE A 251 -10.48 0.29 -11.65
C PHE A 251 -9.98 1.65 -12.13
N SER A 252 -10.74 2.74 -11.91
CA SER A 252 -10.33 4.07 -12.36
C SER A 252 -8.96 4.44 -11.79
N ALA A 253 -8.01 4.76 -12.69
CA ALA A 253 -6.62 5.10 -12.39
C ALA A 253 -5.88 4.08 -11.49
N ALA A 254 -6.30 2.80 -11.47
CA ALA A 254 -5.76 1.78 -10.55
C ALA A 254 -4.23 1.63 -10.68
N TRP A 255 -3.69 1.66 -11.88
CA TRP A 255 -2.24 1.58 -12.21
C TRP A 255 -1.72 2.85 -12.90
N PHE A 256 -2.42 3.99 -12.72
CA PHE A 256 -2.02 5.29 -13.29
C PHE A 256 -0.55 5.61 -12.92
N SER A 257 0.26 6.00 -13.89
CA SER A 257 1.68 6.38 -13.69
C SER A 257 2.52 5.30 -13.01
N CYS A 258 2.43 4.06 -13.47
CA CYS A 258 3.38 2.98 -13.18
C CYS A 258 4.37 2.85 -14.37
N PRO A 259 5.36 3.74 -14.48
CA PRO A 259 6.17 3.89 -15.70
C PRO A 259 7.09 2.71 -15.99
N SER A 260 7.44 1.89 -14.98
CA SER A 260 8.30 0.71 -15.14
C SER A 260 7.52 -0.56 -15.51
N LEU A 261 6.19 -0.54 -15.45
CA LEU A 261 5.33 -1.70 -15.75
C LEU A 261 5.44 -2.06 -17.24
N THR A 262 5.95 -3.27 -17.55
CA THR A 262 6.21 -3.71 -18.94
C THR A 262 5.12 -4.60 -19.51
N SER A 263 4.45 -5.39 -18.66
CA SER A 263 3.40 -6.32 -19.02
C SER A 263 2.30 -6.37 -17.97
N PHE A 264 1.09 -6.70 -18.39
CA PHE A 264 -0.05 -6.82 -17.49
C PHE A 264 -0.66 -8.23 -17.59
N PRO A 265 -1.05 -8.86 -16.46
CA PRO A 265 -1.60 -10.21 -16.45
C PRO A 265 -3.06 -10.26 -16.91
N LEU A 266 -3.55 -11.47 -17.20
CA LEU A 266 -4.96 -11.73 -17.50
C LEU A 266 -5.75 -11.84 -16.19
N ILE A 267 -5.95 -10.71 -15.50
CA ILE A 267 -6.85 -10.65 -14.32
C ILE A 267 -8.32 -10.77 -14.75
N ASP A 268 -9.18 -11.17 -13.84
CA ASP A 268 -10.62 -11.17 -14.10
C ASP A 268 -11.18 -9.74 -14.05
N THR A 269 -11.71 -9.27 -15.17
CA THR A 269 -12.34 -7.95 -15.31
C THR A 269 -13.85 -8.04 -15.54
N SER A 270 -14.46 -9.20 -15.37
CA SER A 270 -15.83 -9.50 -15.77
C SER A 270 -16.89 -8.62 -15.11
N ALA A 271 -16.68 -8.21 -13.84
CA ALA A 271 -17.57 -7.27 -13.15
C ALA A 271 -17.22 -5.79 -13.43
N GLY A 272 -16.15 -5.51 -14.16
CA GLY A 272 -15.60 -4.17 -14.38
C GLY A 272 -16.53 -3.27 -15.18
N THR A 273 -16.72 -2.04 -14.69
CA THR A 273 -17.54 -1.02 -15.35
C THR A 273 -16.77 0.26 -15.69
N ASN A 274 -15.68 0.54 -14.95
CA ASN A 274 -14.91 1.76 -15.10
C ASN A 274 -13.41 1.49 -15.05
N PHE A 275 -12.73 1.72 -16.17
CA PHE A 275 -11.28 1.61 -16.35
C PHE A 275 -10.66 2.95 -16.78
N SER A 276 -11.35 4.09 -16.56
CA SER A 276 -10.83 5.40 -16.96
C SER A 276 -9.47 5.65 -16.32
N PHE A 277 -8.50 6.08 -17.13
CA PHE A 277 -7.10 6.31 -16.72
C PHE A 277 -6.37 5.11 -16.10
N ALA A 278 -6.89 3.87 -16.20
CA ALA A 278 -6.38 2.73 -15.44
C ALA A 278 -4.87 2.50 -15.65
N TRP A 279 -4.38 2.56 -16.87
CA TRP A 279 -2.94 2.42 -17.23
C TRP A 279 -2.36 3.70 -17.84
N PHE A 280 -2.98 4.85 -17.59
CA PHE A 280 -2.49 6.14 -18.09
C PHE A 280 -1.03 6.38 -17.67
N SER A 281 -0.16 6.79 -18.59
CA SER A 281 1.28 7.02 -18.36
C SER A 281 2.07 5.80 -17.85
N CYS A 282 1.62 4.58 -18.10
CA CYS A 282 2.44 3.38 -17.99
C CYS A 282 3.37 3.27 -19.20
N ARG A 283 4.40 4.12 -19.23
CA ARG A 283 5.21 4.40 -20.42
C ARG A 283 6.03 3.22 -20.95
N SER A 284 6.28 2.19 -20.12
CA SER A 284 6.96 0.96 -20.52
C SER A 284 6.00 -0.19 -20.83
N LEU A 285 4.68 0.01 -20.67
CA LEU A 285 3.70 -1.06 -20.88
C LEU A 285 3.58 -1.38 -22.35
N THR A 286 4.08 -2.56 -22.72
CA THR A 286 4.08 -3.05 -24.10
C THR A 286 3.08 -4.17 -24.34
N THR A 287 2.75 -4.95 -23.28
CA THR A 287 2.00 -6.20 -23.42
C THR A 287 0.72 -6.21 -22.58
N ILE A 288 -0.41 -6.37 -23.30
CA ILE A 288 -1.73 -6.71 -22.73
C ILE A 288 -2.17 -8.04 -23.36
N PRO A 289 -2.61 -9.03 -22.54
CA PRO A 289 -3.05 -10.33 -23.04
C PRO A 289 -4.35 -10.24 -23.83
N ALA A 290 -4.61 -11.20 -24.69
CA ALA A 290 -5.91 -11.38 -25.32
C ALA A 290 -6.96 -11.78 -24.26
N GLY A 291 -8.21 -11.38 -24.50
CA GLY A 291 -9.34 -11.77 -23.65
C GLY A 291 -9.49 -10.97 -22.33
N LEU A 292 -8.62 -9.99 -22.07
CA LEU A 292 -8.67 -9.25 -20.80
C LEU A 292 -10.03 -8.57 -20.53
N PHE A 293 -10.75 -8.18 -21.56
CA PHE A 293 -12.02 -7.45 -21.47
C PHE A 293 -13.21 -8.18 -22.12
N ASP A 294 -13.12 -9.49 -22.38
CA ASP A 294 -14.15 -10.23 -23.11
C ASP A 294 -15.52 -10.23 -22.41
N SER A 295 -15.55 -10.05 -21.10
CA SER A 295 -16.77 -10.14 -20.27
C SER A 295 -17.07 -8.89 -19.45
N VAL A 296 -16.37 -7.75 -19.70
CA VAL A 296 -16.59 -6.52 -18.92
C VAL A 296 -18.01 -6.02 -19.03
N GLN A 297 -18.51 -5.40 -17.96
CA GLN A 297 -19.90 -4.90 -17.88
C GLN A 297 -20.05 -3.45 -18.29
N GLY A 298 -18.96 -2.67 -18.35
CA GLY A 298 -18.97 -1.26 -18.71
C GLY A 298 -17.85 -0.86 -19.66
N GLY A 299 -18.09 0.18 -20.46
CA GLY A 299 -17.23 0.61 -21.55
C GLY A 299 -16.47 1.93 -21.29
N ASN A 300 -16.24 2.32 -20.05
CA ASN A 300 -15.47 3.54 -19.76
C ASN A 300 -13.97 3.25 -19.71
N PHE A 301 -13.30 3.40 -20.86
CA PHE A 301 -11.85 3.32 -20.99
C PHE A 301 -11.23 4.68 -21.38
N THR A 302 -11.86 5.79 -20.93
CA THR A 302 -11.37 7.15 -21.20
C THR A 302 -9.93 7.30 -20.74
N ASN A 303 -9.01 7.62 -21.65
CA ASN A 303 -7.56 7.72 -21.39
C ASN A 303 -6.94 6.49 -20.75
N ALA A 304 -7.59 5.32 -20.79
CA ALA A 304 -7.12 4.13 -20.08
C ALA A 304 -5.70 3.73 -20.49
N PHE A 305 -5.35 3.84 -21.75
CA PHE A 305 -4.07 3.47 -22.31
C PHE A 305 -3.31 4.65 -22.94
N ALA A 306 -3.67 5.89 -22.58
CA ALA A 306 -2.96 7.05 -23.09
C ALA A 306 -1.53 7.11 -22.49
N SER A 307 -0.55 7.48 -23.34
CA SER A 307 0.88 7.53 -22.99
C SER A 307 1.45 6.16 -22.55
N THR A 308 1.05 5.08 -23.20
CA THR A 308 1.64 3.74 -23.07
C THR A 308 2.52 3.41 -24.29
N ALA A 309 3.32 2.31 -24.20
CA ALA A 309 4.14 1.81 -25.30
C ALA A 309 3.58 0.51 -25.94
N LEU A 310 2.26 0.34 -25.91
CA LEU A 310 1.62 -0.90 -26.36
C LEU A 310 2.04 -1.29 -27.77
N THR A 311 2.33 -2.57 -27.96
CA THR A 311 2.56 -3.16 -29.29
C THR A 311 1.27 -3.23 -30.08
N GLN A 312 1.37 -3.32 -31.40
CA GLN A 312 0.22 -3.51 -32.29
C GLN A 312 -0.65 -4.71 -31.86
N THR A 313 -0.02 -5.84 -31.54
CA THR A 313 -0.73 -7.04 -31.04
C THR A 313 -1.50 -6.76 -29.76
N SER A 314 -0.95 -6.00 -28.84
CA SER A 314 -1.64 -5.67 -27.57
C SER A 314 -2.85 -4.76 -27.80
N ILE A 315 -2.74 -3.82 -28.72
CA ILE A 315 -3.86 -2.94 -29.10
C ILE A 315 -4.96 -3.76 -29.78
N ASP A 316 -4.61 -4.63 -30.71
CA ASP A 316 -5.57 -5.54 -31.36
C ASP A 316 -6.26 -6.45 -30.32
N ASN A 317 -5.52 -7.03 -29.38
CA ASN A 317 -6.05 -7.83 -28.30
C ASN A 317 -7.12 -7.08 -27.50
N ILE A 318 -6.84 -5.83 -27.11
CA ILE A 318 -7.79 -4.98 -26.36
C ILE A 318 -9.05 -4.73 -27.20
N LEU A 319 -8.88 -4.28 -28.43
CA LEU A 319 -10.01 -3.90 -29.32
C LEU A 319 -10.91 -5.11 -29.63
N VAL A 320 -10.32 -6.26 -29.96
CA VAL A 320 -11.05 -7.50 -30.20
C VAL A 320 -11.79 -7.95 -28.96
N SER A 321 -11.16 -7.86 -27.79
CA SER A 321 -11.76 -8.22 -26.50
C SER A 321 -12.97 -7.31 -26.18
N LEU A 322 -12.87 -6.01 -26.43
CA LEU A 322 -14.01 -5.08 -26.29
C LEU A 322 -15.15 -5.38 -27.27
N VAL A 323 -14.86 -5.87 -28.46
CA VAL A 323 -15.89 -6.37 -29.38
C VAL A 323 -16.58 -7.60 -28.81
N ALA A 324 -15.81 -8.55 -28.25
CA ALA A 324 -16.29 -9.78 -27.65
C ALA A 324 -17.18 -9.52 -26.42
N SER A 325 -16.88 -8.49 -25.61
CA SER A 325 -17.66 -8.14 -24.42
C SER A 325 -19.13 -7.84 -24.70
N GLY A 326 -19.46 -7.40 -25.92
CA GLY A 326 -20.85 -7.15 -26.32
C GLY A 326 -21.52 -5.93 -25.67
N ILE A 327 -20.77 -5.04 -24.97
CA ILE A 327 -21.33 -3.87 -24.28
C ILE A 327 -22.18 -3.02 -25.24
N ALA A 328 -23.46 -2.90 -24.94
CA ALA A 328 -24.44 -2.17 -25.76
C ALA A 328 -24.96 -0.87 -25.14
N ALA A 329 -24.67 -0.62 -23.84
CA ALA A 329 -25.19 0.54 -23.10
C ALA A 329 -24.12 1.17 -22.20
N GLY A 330 -24.37 2.40 -21.71
CA GLY A 330 -23.47 3.15 -20.84
C GLY A 330 -22.38 3.92 -21.60
N THR A 331 -21.36 4.37 -20.88
CA THR A 331 -20.19 5.04 -21.45
C THR A 331 -19.40 4.03 -22.28
N ARG A 332 -19.15 4.36 -23.54
CA ARG A 332 -18.46 3.52 -24.53
C ARG A 332 -17.34 4.33 -25.18
N VAL A 333 -16.29 4.57 -24.37
CA VAL A 333 -15.13 5.36 -24.77
C VAL A 333 -13.88 4.50 -24.60
N PHE A 334 -13.04 4.49 -25.62
CA PHE A 334 -11.72 3.89 -25.59
C PHE A 334 -10.70 4.88 -26.14
N ASP A 335 -9.71 5.22 -25.32
CA ASP A 335 -8.61 6.10 -25.71
C ASP A 335 -7.26 5.43 -25.45
N GLN A 336 -6.44 5.38 -26.50
CA GLN A 336 -5.06 4.90 -26.49
C GLN A 336 -4.17 5.86 -27.25
N SER A 337 -3.00 6.17 -26.72
CA SER A 337 -1.96 6.96 -27.38
C SER A 337 -0.57 6.56 -26.92
N GLY A 338 0.45 6.86 -27.70
CA GLY A 338 1.87 6.63 -27.38
C GLY A 338 2.42 5.26 -27.77
N GLY A 339 1.57 4.28 -28.08
CA GLY A 339 1.98 2.96 -28.58
C GLY A 339 1.90 2.86 -30.13
N SER A 340 1.87 1.64 -30.64
CA SER A 340 1.69 1.37 -32.07
C SER A 340 0.28 1.71 -32.56
N ALA A 341 0.11 1.86 -33.86
CA ALA A 341 -1.21 1.83 -34.50
C ALA A 341 -1.75 0.38 -34.50
N PRO A 342 -3.09 0.19 -34.53
CA PRO A 342 -3.69 -1.13 -34.70
C PRO A 342 -3.36 -1.73 -36.08
N SER A 343 -3.44 -3.07 -36.17
CA SER A 343 -3.40 -3.77 -37.48
C SER A 343 -4.78 -3.74 -38.16
N SER A 344 -4.88 -4.34 -39.34
CA SER A 344 -6.19 -4.53 -40.02
C SER A 344 -7.20 -5.28 -39.13
N THR A 345 -6.77 -6.14 -38.20
CA THR A 345 -7.63 -6.82 -37.23
C THR A 345 -8.20 -5.82 -36.24
N GLY A 346 -7.34 -4.95 -35.66
CA GLY A 346 -7.77 -3.87 -34.76
C GLY A 346 -8.65 -2.84 -35.44
N GLU A 347 -8.37 -2.47 -36.70
CA GLU A 347 -9.19 -1.56 -37.52
C GLU A 347 -10.59 -2.12 -37.74
N ALA A 348 -10.73 -3.42 -38.04
CA ALA A 348 -12.03 -4.09 -38.13
C ALA A 348 -12.80 -4.07 -36.82
N ALA A 349 -12.09 -4.26 -35.71
CA ALA A 349 -12.66 -4.16 -34.35
C ALA A 349 -13.14 -2.72 -34.06
N ILE A 350 -12.35 -1.69 -34.40
CA ILE A 350 -12.75 -0.26 -34.25
C ILE A 350 -14.04 0.02 -35.05
N THR A 351 -14.10 -0.45 -36.29
CA THR A 351 -15.30 -0.30 -37.13
C THR A 351 -16.52 -0.91 -36.44
N THR A 352 -16.37 -2.11 -35.90
CA THR A 352 -17.43 -2.80 -35.15
C THR A 352 -17.84 -2.03 -33.88
N LEU A 353 -16.88 -1.56 -33.09
CA LEU A 353 -17.15 -0.79 -31.87
C LEU A 353 -17.88 0.52 -32.20
N ARG A 354 -17.42 1.26 -33.21
CA ARG A 354 -18.09 2.51 -33.66
C ARG A 354 -19.51 2.28 -34.13
N SER A 355 -19.77 1.19 -34.85
CA SER A 355 -21.14 0.82 -35.25
C SER A 355 -22.06 0.53 -34.05
N ARG A 356 -21.48 0.15 -32.90
CA ARG A 356 -22.18 -0.01 -31.62
C ARG A 356 -22.22 1.29 -30.80
N GLY A 357 -21.79 2.43 -31.36
CA GLY A 357 -21.82 3.75 -30.74
C GLY A 357 -20.66 4.04 -29.78
N TRP A 358 -19.51 3.36 -29.95
CA TRP A 358 -18.29 3.68 -29.22
C TRP A 358 -17.58 4.89 -29.82
N THR A 359 -17.00 5.72 -28.92
CA THR A 359 -15.96 6.67 -29.31
C THR A 359 -14.61 5.98 -29.13
N VAL A 360 -13.87 5.80 -30.20
CA VAL A 360 -12.58 5.09 -30.20
C VAL A 360 -11.50 6.03 -30.75
N THR A 361 -10.48 6.29 -29.94
CA THR A 361 -9.28 7.06 -30.27
C THR A 361 -8.05 6.19 -30.13
N VAL A 362 -7.25 6.06 -31.16
CA VAL A 362 -6.01 5.28 -31.17
C VAL A 362 -4.89 6.04 -31.86
N THR A 363 -3.63 5.65 -31.57
CA THR A 363 -2.45 6.11 -32.33
C THR A 363 -2.62 5.79 -33.80
N GLY A 364 -2.27 6.72 -34.69
CA GLY A 364 -2.42 6.60 -36.13
C GLY A 364 -3.69 7.24 -36.71
N GLY A 365 -4.60 7.75 -35.87
CA GLY A 365 -5.73 8.57 -36.30
C GLY A 365 -6.80 7.82 -37.07
N TYR A 366 -7.01 6.56 -36.76
CA TYR A 366 -8.03 5.73 -37.40
C TYR A 366 -9.44 6.11 -36.94
#